data_0c925c44f827aa9a0cf7956a5fe66677
#
_entry.id   0c925c44f827aa9a0cf7956a5fe66677
#
_cell.length_a   1.000
_cell.length_b   1.000
_cell.length_c   1.000
_cell.angle_alpha   90.00
_cell.angle_beta   90.00
_cell.angle_gamma   90.00
#
_symmetry.space_group_name_H-M   'P 1'
#
loop_
_entity.id
_entity.type
_entity.pdbx_description
1 polymer ?
#
loop_
_entity_poly.entity_id
_entity_poly.type
_entity_poly.pdbx_seq_one_letter_code
_entity_poly.pdbx_strand_id
1 'polypeptide(L)'
;MKRNILYITCLFLILLGISCSDTIPVSKETSEKPVLFPDYADVTIPYNIAPLNFKIENPHAEAFAVLKFGEEKIQVKEKGGQFYLPASDWRKLLKRATGKAIQVKLYAKDKEWLAYPEFSLFVAPEPMDSYLAYRLIEPGYELWNQMGIYQRNLEDYKQSPIMENKYSGQNCMNCHSFCMQNPDKMLFHMRDKYSGTYLIDGDKIEKLNTKTDQTISPLVYPSWHPSGKYVAFSVNQTSQSFHANDKNRVEVFDSQSDVVVYDTEKHEIISTPSIRTAKAFETFPTFSPDGKTL
;
A
#
# COMPACT_ATOMS: atom_id res chain seq x y z
N MET A 1 -1.01 -18.73 -61.86
CA MET A 1 -0.59 -17.87 -60.72
C MET A 1 -1.66 -17.68 -59.63
N LYS A 2 -2.91 -17.36 -59.96
CA LYS A 2 -3.97 -17.11 -58.93
C LYS A 2 -4.32 -18.32 -58.05
N ARG A 3 -4.20 -19.55 -58.52
CA ARG A 3 -4.55 -20.78 -57.77
C ARG A 3 -3.51 -21.14 -56.67
N ASN A 4 -2.23 -20.81 -56.89
CA ASN A 4 -1.16 -21.09 -55.92
C ASN A 4 -1.13 -20.06 -54.79
N ILE A 5 -1.60 -18.83 -55.04
CA ILE A 5 -1.73 -17.78 -53.99
C ILE A 5 -2.81 -18.16 -52.99
N LEU A 6 -3.92 -18.75 -53.43
CA LEU A 6 -5.00 -19.18 -52.57
C LEU A 6 -4.56 -20.29 -51.59
N TYR A 7 -3.73 -21.25 -52.01
CA TYR A 7 -3.19 -22.29 -51.15
C TYR A 7 -2.19 -21.78 -50.13
N ILE A 8 -1.37 -20.80 -50.48
CA ILE A 8 -0.40 -20.16 -49.56
C ILE A 8 -1.16 -19.34 -48.51
N THR A 9 -2.23 -18.63 -48.89
CA THR A 9 -3.06 -17.85 -47.94
C THR A 9 -3.83 -18.77 -46.96
N CYS A 10 -4.37 -19.90 -47.43
CA CYS A 10 -5.00 -20.89 -46.56
C CYS A 10 -3.99 -21.58 -45.62
N LEU A 11 -2.77 -21.86 -46.07
CA LEU A 11 -1.72 -22.46 -45.24
C LEU A 11 -1.25 -21.48 -44.14
N PHE A 12 -1.19 -20.16 -44.44
CA PHE A 12 -0.82 -19.12 -43.48
C PHE A 12 -1.93 -18.88 -42.41
N LEU A 13 -3.21 -19.04 -42.77
CA LEU A 13 -4.35 -18.93 -41.85
C LEU A 13 -4.47 -20.14 -40.90
N ILE A 14 -4.00 -21.31 -41.31
CA ILE A 14 -3.97 -22.52 -40.46
C ILE A 14 -2.85 -22.44 -39.39
N LEU A 15 -1.74 -21.72 -39.70
CA LEU A 15 -0.65 -21.54 -38.72
C LEU A 15 -0.92 -20.52 -37.62
N LEU A 16 -1.97 -19.71 -37.72
CA LEU A 16 -2.37 -18.73 -36.69
C LEU A 16 -3.30 -19.33 -35.62
N GLY A 17 -3.65 -20.60 -35.71
CA GLY A 17 -4.60 -21.29 -34.82
C GLY A 17 -3.95 -22.16 -33.71
N ILE A 18 -2.62 -22.18 -33.55
CA ILE A 18 -1.99 -22.86 -32.42
C ILE A 18 -2.04 -21.89 -31.21
N SER A 19 -3.25 -21.73 -30.65
CA SER A 19 -3.38 -21.32 -29.27
C SER A 19 -2.72 -22.40 -28.43
N CYS A 20 -1.53 -22.13 -27.88
CA CYS A 20 -0.98 -22.93 -26.79
C CYS A 20 -1.95 -22.82 -25.61
N SER A 21 -2.92 -23.72 -25.53
CA SER A 21 -3.62 -23.95 -24.27
C SER A 21 -2.60 -24.60 -23.33
N ASP A 22 -2.10 -23.83 -22.36
CA ASP A 22 -1.28 -24.37 -21.29
C ASP A 22 -2.15 -25.41 -20.55
N THR A 23 -2.01 -26.69 -20.91
CA THR A 23 -2.74 -27.78 -20.26
C THR A 23 -2.13 -28.06 -18.91
N ILE A 24 -2.99 -28.27 -17.89
CA ILE A 24 -2.53 -28.69 -16.56
C ILE A 24 -1.80 -30.02 -16.72
N PRO A 25 -0.55 -30.14 -16.27
CA PRO A 25 0.23 -31.36 -16.41
C PRO A 25 -0.35 -32.48 -15.57
N VAL A 26 -0.15 -33.71 -16.00
CA VAL A 26 -0.38 -34.90 -15.15
C VAL A 26 0.58 -34.81 -13.99
N SER A 27 0.06 -34.79 -12.77
CA SER A 27 0.81 -34.50 -11.54
C SER A 27 0.49 -35.51 -10.46
N LYS A 28 1.43 -35.70 -9.54
CA LYS A 28 1.27 -36.50 -8.33
C LYS A 28 0.83 -35.59 -7.19
N GLU A 29 -0.18 -35.99 -6.45
CA GLU A 29 -0.60 -35.26 -5.25
C GLU A 29 0.49 -35.32 -4.17
N THR A 30 0.73 -34.19 -3.50
CA THR A 30 1.58 -34.10 -2.32
C THR A 30 0.78 -33.63 -1.12
N SER A 31 1.18 -34.03 0.09
CA SER A 31 0.63 -33.51 1.34
C SER A 31 1.35 -32.25 1.84
N GLU A 32 2.48 -31.92 1.24
CA GLU A 32 3.22 -30.69 1.59
C GLU A 32 2.45 -29.47 1.14
N LYS A 33 2.36 -28.46 2.02
CA LYS A 33 1.80 -27.15 1.65
C LYS A 33 2.83 -26.33 0.86
N PRO A 34 2.39 -25.56 -0.15
CA PRO A 34 3.31 -24.65 -0.83
C PRO A 34 3.71 -23.52 0.12
N VAL A 35 4.98 -23.11 0.07
CA VAL A 35 5.44 -21.89 0.73
C VAL A 35 5.23 -20.73 -0.24
N LEU A 36 4.36 -19.80 0.11
CA LEU A 36 3.95 -18.69 -0.74
C LEU A 36 4.57 -17.37 -0.29
N PHE A 37 4.88 -16.50 -1.24
CA PHE A 37 5.23 -15.12 -0.95
C PHE A 37 4.55 -14.15 -1.94
N PRO A 38 3.75 -13.18 -1.45
CA PRO A 38 3.18 -13.15 -0.08
C PRO A 38 2.34 -14.40 0.22
N ASP A 39 2.22 -14.75 1.50
CA ASP A 39 1.37 -15.88 1.90
C ASP A 39 -0.10 -15.49 1.86
N TYR A 40 -0.76 -15.94 0.81
CA TYR A 40 -2.18 -15.72 0.58
C TYR A 40 -3.04 -16.98 0.86
N ALA A 41 -2.46 -18.01 1.47
CA ALA A 41 -3.25 -19.19 1.79
C ALA A 41 -4.29 -18.91 2.87
N ASP A 42 -5.55 -19.26 2.59
CA ASP A 42 -6.69 -19.19 3.51
C ASP A 42 -6.96 -17.78 4.10
N VAL A 43 -6.67 -16.72 3.31
CA VAL A 43 -6.90 -15.32 3.71
C VAL A 43 -8.24 -14.80 3.20
N THR A 44 -8.75 -13.75 3.86
CA THR A 44 -9.89 -12.97 3.39
C THR A 44 -9.42 -11.75 2.61
N ILE A 45 -10.00 -11.53 1.43
CA ILE A 45 -9.66 -10.42 0.53
C ILE A 45 -10.91 -9.61 0.18
N PRO A 46 -10.82 -8.29 -0.03
CA PRO A 46 -11.93 -7.48 -0.53
C PRO A 46 -12.27 -7.85 -1.98
N TYR A 47 -13.55 -7.73 -2.35
CA TYR A 47 -13.98 -8.09 -3.71
C TYR A 47 -13.45 -7.13 -4.80
N ASN A 48 -12.94 -5.96 -4.45
CA ASN A 48 -12.41 -4.94 -5.36
C ASN A 48 -10.88 -4.82 -5.36
N ILE A 49 -10.16 -5.78 -4.75
CA ILE A 49 -8.68 -5.76 -4.74
C ILE A 49 -8.08 -6.04 -6.11
N ALA A 50 -6.97 -5.40 -6.43
CA ALA A 50 -6.15 -5.68 -7.62
C ALA A 50 -5.68 -7.14 -7.67
N PRO A 51 -5.25 -7.65 -8.85
CA PRO A 51 -4.78 -9.04 -8.98
C PRO A 51 -3.69 -9.39 -7.98
N LEU A 52 -3.88 -10.45 -7.22
CA LEU A 52 -2.88 -10.94 -6.27
C LEU A 52 -1.73 -11.59 -7.05
N ASN A 53 -0.59 -10.90 -7.10
CA ASN A 53 0.63 -11.46 -7.67
C ASN A 53 1.42 -12.15 -6.56
N PHE A 54 1.80 -13.41 -6.77
CA PHE A 54 2.51 -14.21 -5.77
C PHE A 54 3.48 -15.19 -6.42
N LYS A 55 4.35 -15.78 -5.63
CA LYS A 55 5.29 -16.83 -6.05
C LYS A 55 5.24 -18.02 -5.09
N ILE A 56 5.72 -19.17 -5.56
CA ILE A 56 6.07 -20.33 -4.74
C ILE A 56 7.55 -20.21 -4.39
N GLU A 57 7.90 -20.30 -3.12
CA GLU A 57 9.32 -20.23 -2.68
C GLU A 57 10.00 -21.60 -2.64
N ASN A 58 9.25 -22.70 -2.65
CA ASN A 58 9.82 -24.03 -2.80
C ASN A 58 10.59 -24.12 -4.12
N PRO A 59 11.78 -24.76 -4.16
CA PRO A 59 12.52 -24.93 -5.40
C PRO A 59 11.71 -25.68 -6.46
N HIS A 60 11.63 -25.12 -7.67
CA HIS A 60 10.93 -25.71 -8.80
C HIS A 60 11.44 -25.10 -10.12
N ALA A 61 11.25 -25.81 -11.22
CA ALA A 61 11.63 -25.37 -12.56
C ALA A 61 10.48 -24.67 -13.31
N GLU A 62 9.26 -25.12 -13.10
CA GLU A 62 8.04 -24.61 -13.72
C GLU A 62 6.89 -24.70 -12.73
N ALA A 63 5.92 -23.78 -12.81
CA ALA A 63 4.72 -23.85 -11.99
C ALA A 63 3.47 -23.31 -12.71
N PHE A 64 2.29 -23.79 -12.27
CA PHE A 64 0.97 -23.32 -12.68
C PHE A 64 0.12 -23.02 -11.45
N ALA A 65 -0.72 -22.00 -11.56
CA ALA A 65 -1.78 -21.70 -10.62
C ALA A 65 -3.14 -21.80 -11.30
N VAL A 66 -4.09 -22.42 -10.62
CA VAL A 66 -5.49 -22.52 -11.04
C VAL A 66 -6.36 -21.97 -9.92
N LEU A 67 -7.12 -20.91 -10.22
CA LEU A 67 -8.09 -20.32 -9.32
C LEU A 67 -9.49 -20.60 -9.88
N LYS A 68 -10.41 -21.09 -9.06
CA LYS A 68 -11.72 -21.55 -9.51
C LYS A 68 -12.85 -21.15 -8.56
N PHE A 69 -13.96 -20.70 -9.13
CA PHE A 69 -15.23 -20.52 -8.44
C PHE A 69 -16.39 -20.85 -9.39
N GLY A 70 -17.13 -21.93 -9.13
CA GLY A 70 -18.16 -22.44 -10.04
C GLY A 70 -17.58 -22.77 -11.42
N GLU A 71 -18.13 -22.16 -12.46
CA GLU A 71 -17.65 -22.30 -13.84
C GLU A 71 -16.52 -21.32 -14.20
N GLU A 72 -16.29 -20.31 -13.36
CA GLU A 72 -15.21 -19.34 -13.60
C GLU A 72 -13.86 -19.93 -13.19
N LYS A 73 -12.88 -19.79 -14.08
CA LYS A 73 -11.54 -20.35 -13.91
C LYS A 73 -10.49 -19.39 -14.44
N ILE A 74 -9.45 -19.15 -13.66
CA ILE A 74 -8.21 -18.52 -14.10
C ILE A 74 -7.12 -19.58 -14.03
N GLN A 75 -6.38 -19.76 -15.11
CA GLN A 75 -5.21 -20.63 -15.15
C GLN A 75 -4.04 -19.81 -15.68
N VAL A 76 -2.95 -19.79 -14.93
CA VAL A 76 -1.75 -19.05 -15.29
C VAL A 76 -0.51 -19.92 -15.09
N LYS A 77 0.42 -19.80 -16.03
CA LYS A 77 1.77 -20.31 -15.89
C LYS A 77 2.64 -19.24 -15.24
N GLU A 78 3.55 -19.65 -14.39
CA GLU A 78 4.56 -18.79 -13.81
C GLU A 78 5.42 -18.12 -14.89
N LYS A 79 5.77 -16.84 -14.67
CA LYS A 79 6.68 -16.07 -15.52
C LYS A 79 7.68 -15.32 -14.65
N GLY A 80 8.98 -15.57 -14.85
CA GLY A 80 10.02 -14.91 -14.07
C GLY A 80 9.92 -15.15 -12.56
N GLY A 81 9.50 -16.36 -12.15
CA GLY A 81 9.37 -16.73 -10.73
C GLY A 81 8.11 -16.18 -10.05
N GLN A 82 7.10 -15.73 -10.81
CA GLN A 82 5.89 -15.14 -10.25
C GLN A 82 4.64 -15.46 -11.08
N PHE A 83 3.50 -15.59 -10.41
CA PHE A 83 2.19 -15.66 -11.06
C PHE A 83 1.60 -14.27 -11.24
N TYR A 84 1.13 -13.98 -12.46
CA TYR A 84 0.44 -12.74 -12.80
C TYR A 84 -0.98 -13.05 -13.24
N LEU A 85 -1.95 -12.67 -12.42
CA LEU A 85 -3.37 -12.91 -12.73
C LEU A 85 -3.87 -11.85 -13.72
N PRO A 86 -4.55 -12.24 -14.84
CA PRO A 86 -5.13 -11.27 -15.76
C PRO A 86 -6.22 -10.43 -15.09
N ALA A 87 -6.07 -9.09 -15.13
CA ALA A 87 -6.92 -8.18 -14.37
C ALA A 87 -8.42 -8.26 -14.70
N SER A 88 -8.77 -8.54 -15.98
CA SER A 88 -10.16 -8.72 -16.41
C SER A 88 -10.80 -9.96 -15.79
N ASP A 89 -10.08 -11.09 -15.85
CA ASP A 89 -10.56 -12.38 -15.39
C ASP A 89 -10.61 -12.41 -13.86
N TRP A 90 -9.61 -11.77 -13.22
CA TRP A 90 -9.58 -11.60 -11.78
C TRP A 90 -10.80 -10.82 -11.26
N ARG A 91 -11.12 -9.67 -11.83
CA ARG A 91 -12.31 -8.89 -11.46
C ARG A 91 -13.60 -9.67 -11.67
N LYS A 92 -13.70 -10.43 -12.75
CA LYS A 92 -14.86 -11.29 -13.01
C LYS A 92 -15.00 -12.39 -11.96
N LEU A 93 -13.90 -13.06 -11.62
CA LEU A 93 -13.85 -14.11 -10.61
C LEU A 93 -14.24 -13.56 -9.22
N LEU A 94 -13.66 -12.44 -8.79
CA LEU A 94 -13.99 -11.78 -7.52
C LEU A 94 -15.48 -11.42 -7.43
N LYS A 95 -16.03 -10.79 -8.48
CA LYS A 95 -17.45 -10.41 -8.52
C LYS A 95 -18.37 -11.62 -8.37
N ARG A 96 -18.01 -12.77 -8.96
CA ARG A 96 -18.80 -14.01 -8.85
C ARG A 96 -18.67 -14.66 -7.47
N ALA A 97 -17.49 -14.55 -6.86
CA ALA A 97 -17.17 -15.18 -5.58
C ALA A 97 -17.45 -14.28 -4.36
N THR A 98 -18.03 -13.10 -4.53
CA THR A 98 -18.36 -12.18 -3.43
C THR A 98 -19.17 -12.89 -2.33
N GLY A 99 -18.69 -12.82 -1.07
CA GLY A 99 -19.24 -13.52 0.08
C GLY A 99 -18.95 -15.03 0.12
N LYS A 100 -18.03 -15.54 -0.73
CA LYS A 100 -17.71 -16.97 -0.85
C LYS A 100 -16.20 -17.16 -1.04
N ALA A 101 -15.78 -18.44 -1.13
CA ALA A 101 -14.38 -18.81 -1.29
C ALA A 101 -14.02 -19.20 -2.73
N ILE A 102 -12.92 -18.65 -3.24
CA ILE A 102 -12.25 -19.12 -4.45
C ILE A 102 -11.30 -20.24 -4.06
N GLN A 103 -11.33 -21.36 -4.77
CA GLN A 103 -10.39 -22.46 -4.58
C GLN A 103 -9.13 -22.22 -5.41
N VAL A 104 -7.98 -22.43 -4.82
CA VAL A 104 -6.67 -22.27 -5.47
C VAL A 104 -5.92 -23.58 -5.43
N LYS A 105 -5.52 -24.08 -6.61
CA LYS A 105 -4.68 -25.27 -6.77
C LYS A 105 -3.39 -24.88 -7.45
N LEU A 106 -2.27 -25.30 -6.87
CA LEU A 106 -0.95 -25.03 -7.41
C LEU A 106 -0.28 -26.32 -7.87
N TYR A 107 0.47 -26.20 -8.94
CA TYR A 107 1.26 -27.26 -9.53
C TYR A 107 2.68 -26.77 -9.73
N ALA A 108 3.67 -27.53 -9.27
CA ALA A 108 5.07 -27.19 -9.49
C ALA A 108 5.85 -28.42 -9.93
N LYS A 109 6.88 -28.19 -10.75
CA LYS A 109 7.76 -29.23 -11.29
C LYS A 109 9.16 -29.10 -10.70
N ASP A 110 9.56 -30.07 -9.93
CA ASP A 110 10.99 -30.33 -9.63
C ASP A 110 11.50 -31.43 -10.58
N LYS A 111 11.52 -32.68 -10.15
CA LYS A 111 11.82 -33.86 -11.00
C LYS A 111 10.56 -34.34 -11.72
N GLU A 112 9.44 -34.34 -11.04
CA GLU A 112 8.12 -34.66 -11.53
C GLU A 112 7.14 -33.53 -11.19
N TRP A 113 5.97 -33.50 -11.83
CA TRP A 113 4.93 -32.54 -11.50
C TRP A 113 4.26 -32.94 -10.19
N LEU A 114 4.20 -32.00 -9.24
CA LEU A 114 3.51 -32.13 -7.96
C LEU A 114 2.27 -31.22 -7.95
N ALA A 115 1.16 -31.74 -7.45
CA ALA A 115 -0.04 -30.97 -7.16
C ALA A 115 -0.11 -30.74 -5.65
N TYR A 116 -0.02 -29.48 -5.22
CA TYR A 116 -0.13 -29.09 -3.82
C TYR A 116 -1.58 -29.21 -3.31
N PRO A 117 -1.81 -29.35 -2.00
CA PRO A 117 -3.13 -29.23 -1.41
C PRO A 117 -3.82 -27.93 -1.82
N GLU A 118 -5.12 -27.97 -2.04
CA GLU A 118 -5.92 -26.77 -2.32
C GLU A 118 -6.00 -25.88 -1.07
N PHE A 119 -6.04 -24.56 -1.29
CA PHE A 119 -6.35 -23.58 -0.27
C PHE A 119 -7.43 -22.61 -0.78
N SER A 120 -7.95 -21.77 0.10
CA SER A 120 -9.07 -20.88 -0.21
C SER A 120 -8.66 -19.40 -0.11
N LEU A 121 -9.28 -18.58 -0.98
CA LEU A 121 -9.32 -17.12 -0.82
C LEU A 121 -10.78 -16.75 -0.54
N PHE A 122 -11.07 -16.25 0.65
CA PHE A 122 -12.41 -15.81 1.02
C PHE A 122 -12.62 -14.37 0.54
N VAL A 123 -13.64 -14.15 -0.29
CA VAL A 123 -13.94 -12.84 -0.85
C VAL A 123 -14.99 -12.15 0.02
N ALA A 124 -14.57 -11.09 0.73
CA ALA A 124 -15.47 -10.30 1.56
C ALA A 124 -16.55 -9.60 0.71
N PRO A 125 -17.77 -9.44 1.22
CA PRO A 125 -18.81 -8.66 0.54
C PRO A 125 -18.59 -7.14 0.64
N GLU A 126 -17.77 -6.68 1.59
CA GLU A 126 -17.42 -5.29 1.79
C GLU A 126 -16.27 -4.89 0.87
N PRO A 127 -16.32 -3.69 0.25
CA PRO A 127 -15.21 -3.13 -0.48
C PRO A 127 -14.14 -2.59 0.49
N MET A 128 -12.89 -2.55 0.03
CA MET A 128 -11.89 -1.67 0.63
C MET A 128 -11.94 -0.29 -0.03
N ASP A 129 -11.36 0.71 0.63
CA ASP A 129 -11.09 2.01 0.01
C ASP A 129 -10.18 1.84 -1.22
N SER A 130 -10.48 2.58 -2.28
CA SER A 130 -9.79 2.41 -3.57
C SER A 130 -8.36 2.91 -3.54
N TYR A 131 -7.96 3.75 -2.57
CA TYR A 131 -6.64 4.36 -2.54
C TYR A 131 -5.96 4.23 -1.18
N LEU A 132 -4.65 4.00 -1.23
CA LEU A 132 -3.74 4.09 -0.10
C LEU A 132 -2.74 5.22 -0.34
N ALA A 133 -2.65 6.16 0.60
CA ALA A 133 -1.60 7.17 0.60
C ALA A 133 -0.42 6.73 1.48
N TYR A 134 0.79 7.02 1.03
CA TYR A 134 2.01 6.66 1.75
C TYR A 134 3.17 7.58 1.38
N ARG A 135 4.13 7.67 2.27
CA ARG A 135 5.43 8.30 1.97
C ARG A 135 6.34 7.27 1.31
N LEU A 136 6.88 7.60 0.14
CA LEU A 136 7.94 6.85 -0.51
C LEU A 136 9.26 7.59 -0.33
N ILE A 137 10.27 6.91 0.17
CA ILE A 137 11.62 7.42 0.42
C ILE A 137 12.63 6.32 0.11
N GLU A 138 13.69 6.67 -0.63
CA GLU A 138 14.77 5.74 -0.90
C GLU A 138 15.53 5.38 0.38
N PRO A 139 15.92 4.11 0.57
CA PRO A 139 16.69 3.72 1.74
C PRO A 139 18.13 4.24 1.67
N GLY A 140 18.72 4.59 2.81
CA GLY A 140 20.11 4.97 2.95
C GLY A 140 20.35 6.43 3.33
N TYR A 141 21.59 6.92 3.14
CA TYR A 141 21.99 8.26 3.56
C TYR A 141 21.50 9.40 2.65
N GLU A 142 21.10 9.08 1.43
CA GLU A 142 20.56 10.05 0.46
C GLU A 142 19.05 10.19 0.61
N LEU A 143 18.57 10.25 1.83
CA LEU A 143 17.16 10.09 2.22
C LEU A 143 16.20 11.09 1.57
N TRP A 144 16.69 12.25 1.15
CA TRP A 144 15.81 13.28 0.61
C TRP A 144 16.02 13.60 -0.86
N ASN A 145 16.93 12.94 -1.54
CA ASN A 145 17.13 13.21 -2.96
C ASN A 145 15.89 12.89 -3.80
N GLN A 146 15.19 11.82 -3.42
CA GLN A 146 13.93 11.44 -4.05
C GLN A 146 12.96 10.95 -2.99
N MET A 147 12.00 11.78 -2.63
CA MET A 147 10.91 11.39 -1.74
C MET A 147 9.62 12.11 -2.12
N GLY A 148 8.52 11.56 -1.67
CA GLY A 148 7.22 12.16 -1.85
C GLY A 148 6.12 11.45 -1.07
N ILE A 149 4.96 12.07 -1.08
CA ILE A 149 3.71 11.49 -0.66
C ILE A 149 3.00 11.04 -1.93
N TYR A 150 2.66 9.76 -2.00
CA TYR A 150 2.05 9.12 -3.15
C TYR A 150 0.72 8.50 -2.75
N GLN A 151 -0.14 8.32 -3.72
CA GLN A 151 -1.31 7.47 -3.61
C GLN A 151 -1.21 6.30 -4.59
N ARG A 152 -1.69 5.15 -4.15
CA ARG A 152 -1.79 3.93 -4.96
C ARG A 152 -3.24 3.50 -5.04
N ASN A 153 -3.71 3.28 -6.25
CA ASN A 153 -4.99 2.63 -6.46
C ASN A 153 -4.85 1.14 -6.12
N LEU A 154 -5.65 0.67 -5.18
CA LEU A 154 -5.63 -0.71 -4.70
C LEU A 154 -6.41 -1.70 -5.59
N GLU A 155 -7.12 -1.19 -6.60
CA GLU A 155 -7.87 -2.01 -7.57
C GLU A 155 -7.09 -2.31 -8.85
N ASP A 156 -6.01 -1.52 -9.15
CA ASP A 156 -5.20 -1.70 -10.36
C ASP A 156 -3.70 -1.43 -10.18
N TYR A 157 -3.27 -1.12 -8.96
CA TYR A 157 -1.89 -0.79 -8.58
C TYR A 157 -1.31 0.48 -9.19
N LYS A 158 -2.06 1.31 -9.90
CA LYS A 158 -1.55 2.58 -10.41
C LYS A 158 -1.13 3.49 -9.27
N GLN A 159 0.05 4.05 -9.39
CA GLN A 159 0.61 4.99 -8.45
C GLN A 159 0.66 6.38 -9.07
N SER A 160 0.29 7.40 -8.30
CA SER A 160 0.46 8.80 -8.67
C SER A 160 0.98 9.62 -7.48
N PRO A 161 1.76 10.68 -7.73
CA PRO A 161 2.22 11.55 -6.66
C PRO A 161 1.09 12.46 -6.17
N ILE A 162 1.03 12.65 -4.85
CA ILE A 162 0.29 13.75 -4.21
C ILE A 162 1.21 14.96 -4.11
N MET A 163 2.43 14.75 -3.60
CA MET A 163 3.47 15.78 -3.54
C MET A 163 4.85 15.13 -3.63
N GLU A 164 5.71 15.64 -4.50
CA GLU A 164 7.11 15.21 -4.62
C GLU A 164 8.06 16.33 -4.19
N ASN A 165 9.12 15.98 -3.49
CA ASN A 165 10.09 16.94 -2.95
C ASN A 165 10.84 17.73 -4.03
N LYS A 166 10.95 17.24 -5.26
CA LYS A 166 11.53 17.98 -6.40
C LYS A 166 10.84 19.31 -6.67
N TYR A 167 9.54 19.44 -6.35
CA TYR A 167 8.79 20.70 -6.52
C TYR A 167 9.00 21.70 -5.39
N SER A 168 9.62 21.28 -4.29
CA SER A 168 9.92 22.12 -3.12
C SER A 168 11.43 22.32 -2.89
N GLY A 169 12.27 22.14 -3.92
CA GLY A 169 13.73 22.27 -3.79
C GLY A 169 14.32 21.17 -2.91
N GLN A 170 13.82 19.96 -3.03
CA GLN A 170 14.25 18.76 -2.30
C GLN A 170 14.03 18.81 -0.79
N ASN A 171 13.03 19.57 -0.31
CA ASN A 171 12.68 19.56 1.11
C ASN A 171 12.18 18.20 1.55
N CYS A 172 12.60 17.77 2.73
CA CYS A 172 12.02 16.61 3.39
C CYS A 172 10.55 16.90 3.74
N MET A 173 9.68 15.90 3.50
CA MET A 173 8.26 15.96 3.84
C MET A 173 7.80 14.68 4.51
N ASN A 174 6.90 14.78 5.49
CA ASN A 174 6.36 13.66 6.23
C ASN A 174 5.07 14.04 6.97
N CYS A 175 4.67 13.16 7.90
CA CYS A 175 3.55 13.38 8.81
C CYS A 175 2.25 13.74 8.07
N HIS A 176 2.02 13.09 6.89
CA HIS A 176 0.77 13.25 6.18
C HIS A 176 -0.36 12.53 6.91
N SER A 177 -1.52 13.16 6.95
CA SER A 177 -2.72 12.61 7.59
C SER A 177 -3.96 13.16 6.93
N PHE A 178 -4.90 12.28 6.60
CA PHE A 178 -6.19 12.64 6.03
C PHE A 178 -7.24 12.79 7.12
N CYS A 179 -8.06 13.84 7.01
CA CYS A 179 -9.17 14.07 7.93
C CYS A 179 -10.26 13.01 7.73
N MET A 180 -10.38 12.07 8.66
CA MET A 180 -11.37 10.99 8.59
C MET A 180 -11.40 10.30 7.21
N GLN A 181 -10.22 10.07 6.63
CA GLN A 181 -10.00 9.46 5.31
C GLN A 181 -10.63 10.24 4.13
N ASN A 182 -11.01 11.50 4.35
CA ASN A 182 -11.47 12.37 3.27
C ASN A 182 -10.30 12.77 2.36
N PRO A 183 -10.29 12.41 1.07
CA PRO A 183 -9.19 12.72 0.16
C PRO A 183 -9.02 14.22 -0.10
N ASP A 184 -10.06 15.04 0.10
CA ASP A 184 -10.03 16.48 -0.14
C ASP A 184 -9.52 17.27 1.07
N LYS A 185 -9.31 16.62 2.22
CA LYS A 185 -8.84 17.29 3.44
C LYS A 185 -7.71 16.52 4.09
N MET A 186 -6.50 17.07 3.98
CA MET A 186 -5.30 16.48 4.54
C MET A 186 -4.32 17.53 5.06
N LEU A 187 -3.36 17.08 5.83
CA LEU A 187 -2.20 17.87 6.17
C LEU A 187 -0.91 17.06 6.00
N PHE A 188 0.19 17.78 5.81
CA PHE A 188 1.54 17.22 5.83
C PHE A 188 2.54 18.27 6.35
N HIS A 189 3.70 17.80 6.78
CA HIS A 189 4.76 18.65 7.31
C HIS A 189 5.98 18.66 6.39
N MET A 190 6.52 19.83 6.10
CA MET A 190 7.80 20.01 5.44
C MET A 190 8.86 20.44 6.44
N ARG A 191 10.11 20.10 6.16
CA ARG A 191 11.30 20.55 6.90
C ARG A 191 12.17 21.45 6.02
N ASP A 192 13.24 21.98 6.58
CA ASP A 192 14.23 22.84 5.92
C ASP A 192 13.62 24.15 5.39
N LYS A 193 13.96 24.60 4.19
CA LYS A 193 13.64 25.93 3.62
C LYS A 193 12.14 26.27 3.65
N TYR A 194 11.29 25.29 3.41
CA TYR A 194 9.83 25.47 3.44
C TYR A 194 9.18 24.86 4.69
N SER A 195 9.97 24.72 5.76
CA SER A 195 9.51 24.14 7.03
C SER A 195 8.15 24.68 7.46
N GLY A 196 7.27 23.79 7.87
CA GLY A 196 5.93 24.08 8.39
C GLY A 196 4.92 22.98 8.07
N THR A 197 3.78 23.09 8.71
CA THR A 197 2.63 22.21 8.46
C THR A 197 1.73 22.86 7.42
N TYR A 198 1.36 22.11 6.39
CA TYR A 198 0.49 22.53 5.30
C TYR A 198 -0.86 21.82 5.44
N LEU A 199 -1.93 22.59 5.45
CA LEU A 199 -3.31 22.11 5.42
C LEU A 199 -3.85 22.28 4.01
N ILE A 200 -4.40 21.19 3.46
CA ILE A 200 -5.14 21.18 2.20
C ILE A 200 -6.60 20.93 2.57
N ASP A 201 -7.51 21.77 2.04
CA ASP A 201 -8.96 21.62 2.19
C ASP A 201 -9.61 21.98 0.85
N GLY A 202 -9.93 20.97 0.05
CA GLY A 202 -10.29 21.13 -1.36
C GLY A 202 -9.18 21.80 -2.17
N ASP A 203 -9.50 22.90 -2.83
CA ASP A 203 -8.52 23.69 -3.63
C ASP A 203 -7.68 24.67 -2.80
N LYS A 204 -7.97 24.80 -1.51
CA LYS A 204 -7.25 25.72 -0.61
C LYS A 204 -6.04 25.01 -0.02
N ILE A 205 -4.87 25.64 -0.16
CA ILE A 205 -3.63 25.22 0.50
C ILE A 205 -3.19 26.32 1.44
N GLU A 206 -2.98 25.99 2.70
CA GLU A 206 -2.59 26.92 3.74
C GLU A 206 -1.36 26.41 4.50
N LYS A 207 -0.36 27.29 4.67
CA LYS A 207 0.77 27.03 5.56
C LYS A 207 0.41 27.54 6.95
N LEU A 208 0.31 26.63 7.91
CA LEU A 208 -0.03 26.95 9.28
C LEU A 208 1.17 27.57 10.01
N ASN A 209 0.96 28.67 10.71
CA ASN A 209 1.95 29.21 11.63
C ASN A 209 1.79 28.52 12.99
N THR A 210 2.63 27.53 13.24
CA THR A 210 2.54 26.68 14.43
C THR A 210 3.69 26.91 15.42
N LYS A 211 4.58 27.86 15.11
CA LYS A 211 5.67 28.25 16.01
C LYS A 211 5.22 29.38 16.92
N THR A 212 5.03 29.06 18.20
CA THR A 212 4.65 30.01 19.24
C THR A 212 5.55 29.81 20.46
N ASP A 213 5.42 30.70 21.44
CA ASP A 213 6.12 30.57 22.75
C ASP A 213 5.65 29.34 23.55
N GLN A 214 4.53 28.73 23.14
CA GLN A 214 3.97 27.52 23.78
C GLN A 214 4.37 26.22 23.09
N THR A 215 5.06 26.27 21.95
CA THR A 215 5.48 25.09 21.22
C THR A 215 7.00 24.96 21.22
N ILE A 216 7.53 23.86 21.71
CA ILE A 216 8.97 23.58 21.80
C ILE A 216 9.59 23.27 20.45
N SER A 217 8.78 22.85 19.46
CA SER A 217 9.19 22.46 18.13
C SER A 217 8.04 22.63 17.11
N PRO A 218 8.30 22.46 15.80
CA PRO A 218 7.23 22.30 14.81
C PRO A 218 6.30 21.13 15.16
N LEU A 219 5.02 21.25 14.74
CA LEU A 219 4.00 20.23 14.97
C LEU A 219 4.25 19.00 14.10
N VAL A 220 4.24 17.82 14.72
CA VAL A 220 4.42 16.52 14.06
C VAL A 220 3.40 15.50 14.57
N TYR A 221 3.32 14.34 13.93
CA TYR A 221 2.42 13.23 14.32
C TYR A 221 0.95 13.66 14.52
N PRO A 222 0.30 14.17 13.45
CA PRO A 222 -1.06 14.66 13.52
C PRO A 222 -2.10 13.56 13.76
N SER A 223 -3.10 13.86 14.58
CA SER A 223 -4.31 13.08 14.74
C SER A 223 -5.54 13.97 14.60
N TRP A 224 -6.40 13.68 13.64
CA TRP A 224 -7.62 14.44 13.43
C TRP A 224 -8.70 14.10 14.46
N HIS A 225 -9.34 15.13 14.98
CA HIS A 225 -10.60 14.97 15.66
C HIS A 225 -11.71 14.59 14.66
N PRO A 226 -12.67 13.71 15.00
CA PRO A 226 -13.73 13.26 14.08
C PRO A 226 -14.55 14.38 13.44
N SER A 227 -14.66 15.56 14.09
CA SER A 227 -15.35 16.73 13.51
C SER A 227 -14.59 17.38 12.35
N GLY A 228 -13.30 17.05 12.15
CA GLY A 228 -12.44 17.73 11.18
C GLY A 228 -12.05 19.16 11.54
N LYS A 229 -12.44 19.65 12.74
CA LYS A 229 -12.15 20.99 13.23
C LYS A 229 -10.84 21.08 14.00
N TYR A 230 -10.51 20.04 14.78
CA TYR A 230 -9.31 20.00 15.60
C TYR A 230 -8.33 18.95 15.12
N VAL A 231 -7.05 19.25 15.29
CA VAL A 231 -5.95 18.30 15.06
C VAL A 231 -5.04 18.31 16.28
N ALA A 232 -4.84 17.16 16.90
CA ALA A 232 -3.83 17.00 17.93
C ALA A 232 -2.47 16.71 17.29
N PHE A 233 -1.42 17.26 17.87
CA PHE A 233 -0.05 17.09 17.40
C PHE A 233 0.90 16.81 18.57
N SER A 234 1.98 16.11 18.27
CA SER A 234 3.16 16.15 19.14
C SER A 234 4.06 17.33 18.79
N VAL A 235 4.75 17.84 19.76
CA VAL A 235 5.86 18.81 19.62
C VAL A 235 7.08 18.21 20.31
N ASN A 236 8.02 17.68 19.53
CA ASN A 236 9.13 16.88 20.02
C ASN A 236 10.46 17.61 19.81
N GLN A 237 11.29 17.65 20.85
CA GLN A 237 12.69 18.06 20.70
C GLN A 237 13.53 16.81 20.39
N THR A 238 13.82 16.65 19.09
CA THR A 238 14.40 15.44 18.52
C THR A 238 15.86 15.65 18.15
N SER A 239 16.71 14.65 18.43
CA SER A 239 18.06 14.52 17.86
C SER A 239 18.17 13.22 17.06
N GLN A 240 19.04 13.23 16.03
CA GLN A 240 19.29 12.08 15.16
C GLN A 240 20.78 11.73 15.18
N SER A 241 21.07 10.44 15.30
CA SER A 241 22.41 9.88 15.17
C SER A 241 22.47 8.94 13.95
N PHE A 242 23.52 9.07 13.15
CA PHE A 242 23.72 8.26 11.95
C PHE A 242 24.90 7.30 12.16
N HIS A 243 24.71 6.03 11.85
CA HIS A 243 25.69 4.97 12.04
C HIS A 243 26.08 4.36 10.69
N ALA A 244 27.37 4.45 10.34
CA ALA A 244 27.89 3.93 9.07
C ALA A 244 27.89 2.39 9.01
N ASN A 245 28.20 1.74 10.13
CA ASN A 245 28.49 0.29 10.21
C ASN A 245 27.49 -0.53 11.01
N ASP A 246 26.41 0.09 11.53
CA ASP A 246 25.40 -0.60 12.32
C ASP A 246 24.20 -1.02 11.45
N LYS A 247 23.45 -2.03 11.92
CA LYS A 247 22.14 -2.41 11.35
C LYS A 247 21.18 -1.23 11.37
N ASN A 248 21.13 -0.53 12.50
CA ASN A 248 20.33 0.66 12.73
C ASN A 248 21.09 1.85 12.17
N ARG A 249 20.87 2.15 10.90
CA ARG A 249 21.55 3.25 10.21
C ARG A 249 21.25 4.61 10.79
N VAL A 250 20.07 4.76 11.40
CA VAL A 250 19.60 5.99 12.01
C VAL A 250 18.95 5.68 13.34
N GLU A 251 19.34 6.39 14.38
CA GLU A 251 18.66 6.42 15.67
C GLU A 251 18.09 7.81 15.92
N VAL A 252 16.90 7.86 16.49
CA VAL A 252 16.16 9.08 16.78
C VAL A 252 15.85 9.12 18.27
N PHE A 253 16.26 10.19 18.94
CA PHE A 253 16.04 10.41 20.37
C PHE A 253 15.21 11.65 20.59
N ASP A 254 14.15 11.54 21.36
CA ASP A 254 13.41 12.69 21.89
C ASP A 254 13.92 13.02 23.28
N SER A 255 14.29 14.29 23.49
CA SER A 255 14.69 14.81 24.81
C SER A 255 13.51 15.44 25.56
N GLN A 256 12.49 15.87 24.84
CA GLN A 256 11.24 16.43 25.38
C GLN A 256 10.12 16.23 24.36
N SER A 257 8.91 15.99 24.84
CA SER A 257 7.71 15.92 24.01
C SER A 257 6.48 16.38 24.76
N ASP A 258 5.68 17.23 24.12
CA ASP A 258 4.38 17.69 24.59
C ASP A 258 3.30 17.43 23.53
N VAL A 259 2.03 17.49 23.93
CA VAL A 259 0.89 17.45 23.00
C VAL A 259 0.21 18.82 22.97
N VAL A 260 -0.17 19.25 21.78
CA VAL A 260 -0.99 20.42 21.54
C VAL A 260 -2.15 20.10 20.62
N VAL A 261 -3.25 20.82 20.75
CA VAL A 261 -4.41 20.74 19.84
C VAL A 261 -4.50 22.03 19.04
N TYR A 262 -4.67 21.90 17.73
CA TYR A 262 -4.82 23.04 16.81
C TYR A 262 -6.27 23.14 16.35
N ASP A 263 -6.89 24.32 16.50
CA ASP A 263 -8.20 24.64 15.92
C ASP A 263 -7.98 25.15 14.49
N THR A 264 -8.45 24.41 13.48
CA THR A 264 -8.24 24.72 12.06
C THR A 264 -9.10 25.86 11.55
N GLU A 265 -10.16 26.24 12.27
CA GLU A 265 -11.05 27.36 11.92
C GLU A 265 -10.59 28.67 12.55
N LYS A 266 -10.16 28.61 13.81
CA LYS A 266 -9.74 29.80 14.56
C LYS A 266 -8.23 30.08 14.43
N HIS A 267 -7.45 29.13 13.94
CA HIS A 267 -5.99 29.16 13.87
C HIS A 267 -5.34 29.38 15.26
N GLU A 268 -5.84 28.67 16.26
CA GLU A 268 -5.40 28.74 17.64
C GLU A 268 -4.76 27.42 18.07
N ILE A 269 -3.70 27.52 18.90
CA ILE A 269 -3.11 26.40 19.61
C ILE A 269 -3.74 26.31 20.99
N ILE A 270 -4.26 25.14 21.35
CA ILE A 270 -4.85 24.83 22.61
C ILE A 270 -3.92 23.84 23.32
N SER A 271 -3.55 24.14 24.56
CA SER A 271 -2.79 23.25 25.42
C SER A 271 -3.25 23.37 26.86
N THR A 272 -3.03 22.30 27.61
CA THR A 272 -3.35 22.24 29.05
C THR A 272 -2.19 21.61 29.80
N PRO A 273 -2.06 21.87 31.13
CA PRO A 273 -1.05 21.21 31.94
C PRO A 273 -1.12 19.67 31.96
N SER A 274 -2.27 19.09 31.59
CA SER A 274 -2.46 17.63 31.55
C SER A 274 -1.81 16.94 30.36
N ILE A 275 -1.55 17.68 29.30
CA ILE A 275 -0.96 17.15 28.04
C ILE A 275 0.38 17.82 27.73
N ARG A 276 0.96 18.51 28.70
CA ARG A 276 2.21 19.22 28.62
C ARG A 276 2.89 19.24 29.99
N THR A 277 3.63 18.20 30.29
CA THR A 277 4.25 18.03 31.60
C THR A 277 5.79 17.95 31.48
N ALA A 278 6.49 18.46 32.49
CA ALA A 278 7.95 18.33 32.57
C ALA A 278 8.41 16.92 33.01
N LYS A 279 7.50 16.02 33.36
CA LYS A 279 7.80 14.73 34.00
C LYS A 279 7.57 13.54 33.08
N ALA A 280 6.91 13.74 31.95
CA ALA A 280 6.57 12.68 31.00
C ALA A 280 6.81 13.17 29.57
N PHE A 281 6.83 12.24 28.65
CA PHE A 281 6.78 12.52 27.21
C PHE A 281 5.35 12.30 26.73
N GLU A 282 4.62 13.35 26.49
CA GLU A 282 3.33 13.29 25.84
C GLU A 282 3.56 13.29 24.32
N THR A 283 3.28 12.18 23.65
CA THR A 283 3.56 12.00 22.22
C THR A 283 2.53 11.09 21.56
N PHE A 284 2.45 11.14 20.24
CA PHE A 284 1.53 10.34 19.43
C PHE A 284 0.06 10.43 19.87
N PRO A 285 -0.51 11.64 19.92
CA PRO A 285 -1.89 11.83 20.33
C PRO A 285 -2.86 11.09 19.40
N THR A 286 -3.96 10.60 19.96
CA THR A 286 -5.04 9.98 19.20
C THR A 286 -6.38 10.30 19.82
N PHE A 287 -7.31 10.82 19.03
CA PHE A 287 -8.69 11.01 19.46
C PHE A 287 -9.47 9.71 19.44
N SER A 288 -10.38 9.53 20.39
CA SER A 288 -11.37 8.48 20.32
C SER A 288 -12.31 8.68 19.12
N PRO A 289 -12.92 7.60 18.56
CA PRO A 289 -13.81 7.72 17.41
C PRO A 289 -15.02 8.63 17.64
N ASP A 290 -15.46 8.83 18.88
CA ASP A 290 -16.55 9.75 19.26
C ASP A 290 -16.05 11.19 19.57
N GLY A 291 -14.74 11.42 19.49
CA GLY A 291 -14.09 12.71 19.70
C GLY A 291 -14.08 13.21 21.17
N LYS A 292 -14.52 12.41 22.14
CA LYS A 292 -14.64 12.88 23.52
C LYS A 292 -13.40 12.72 24.36
N THR A 293 -12.45 11.93 23.89
CA THR A 293 -11.20 11.63 24.61
C THR A 293 -10.01 11.82 23.68
N LEU A 294 -8.95 12.40 24.21
CA LEU A 294 -7.63 12.48 23.59
C LEU A 294 -6.66 11.67 24.44
#